data_6c5782b3013b2bd3cbdd449e76068fc5
#
_entry.id   6c5782b3013b2bd3cbdd449e76068fc5
#
_cell.length_a   1.000
_cell.length_b   1.000
_cell.length_c   1.000
_cell.angle_alpha   90.00
_cell.angle_beta   90.00
_cell.angle_gamma   90.00
#
_symmetry.space_group_name_H-M   'P 1'
#
loop_
_entity.id
_entity.type
_entity.pdbx_description
1 polymer ?
#
loop_
_entity_poly.entity_id
_entity_poly.type
_entity_poly.pdbx_seq_one_letter_code
_entity_poly.pdbx_strand_id
1 'polypeptide(L)'
;MWTKNGAETLPPVFERIYEVIPVEFINKQIVADDRSTDDSREIARSFGWTVVFNEGKGISDGANTALKHVASDYFISFEQDLLLARDWWRRIPVFLDVPNVAAASGMRFADKPSGVRKLQQYVAKKYRGEAELASWLRTRQMAAFTLGKTLDNTIYKTKIVKQLGGFPKMRVNAGVDAVLAYKIQQAGYNWVVDYTVQSIHLRQGLKQELHHQYWYATQLYDIWRRIETETNRPPPITKMGIVFRLCVSPFTGLFVALKTREPTITYIHPLTRFYYLKGLLEASR
;
A
#
# COMPACT_ATOMS: atom_id res chain seq x y z
N MET A 1 8.79 -0.77 -10.85
CA MET A 1 8.54 0.45 -10.03
C MET A 1 7.87 1.50 -10.91
N TRP A 2 7.01 2.35 -10.37
CA TRP A 2 6.60 3.61 -10.96
C TRP A 2 7.15 4.77 -10.11
N THR A 3 7.43 5.91 -10.72
CA THR A 3 8.02 7.06 -10.02
C THR A 3 7.53 8.39 -10.58
N LYS A 4 7.53 9.40 -9.71
CA LYS A 4 7.36 10.81 -10.04
C LYS A 4 8.06 11.67 -8.99
N ASN A 5 9.06 12.43 -9.41
CA ASN A 5 9.85 13.31 -8.55
C ASN A 5 10.36 12.58 -7.29
N GLY A 6 11.07 11.48 -7.48
CA GLY A 6 11.58 10.62 -6.42
C GLY A 6 13.08 10.72 -6.16
N ALA A 7 13.75 11.76 -6.67
CA ALA A 7 15.22 11.87 -6.62
C ALA A 7 15.79 11.74 -5.20
N GLU A 8 15.07 12.23 -4.18
CA GLU A 8 15.51 12.13 -2.78
C GLU A 8 15.40 10.71 -2.21
N THR A 9 14.41 9.93 -2.65
CA THR A 9 14.09 8.65 -2.03
C THR A 9 14.58 7.44 -2.82
N LEU A 10 14.79 7.58 -4.13
CA LEU A 10 15.21 6.48 -5.00
C LEU A 10 16.56 5.86 -4.61
N PRO A 11 17.64 6.65 -4.30
CA PRO A 11 18.93 6.03 -3.97
C PRO A 11 18.84 5.04 -2.80
N PRO A 12 18.37 5.39 -1.60
CA PRO A 12 18.28 4.45 -0.50
C PRO A 12 17.31 3.29 -0.76
N VAL A 13 16.31 3.46 -1.62
CA VAL A 13 15.38 2.40 -2.01
C VAL A 13 16.09 1.38 -2.91
N PHE A 14 16.85 1.83 -3.92
CA PHE A 14 17.59 0.95 -4.81
C PHE A 14 18.69 0.20 -4.06
N GLU A 15 19.45 0.88 -3.21
CA GLU A 15 20.47 0.25 -2.35
C GLU A 15 19.83 -0.86 -1.51
N ARG A 16 18.67 -0.61 -0.89
CA ARG A 16 17.97 -1.60 -0.08
C ARG A 16 17.45 -2.77 -0.92
N ILE A 17 17.01 -2.55 -2.14
CA ILE A 17 16.58 -3.63 -3.06
C ILE A 17 17.76 -4.55 -3.34
N TYR A 18 18.94 -4.02 -3.69
CA TYR A 18 20.14 -4.83 -3.95
C TYR A 18 20.73 -5.48 -2.70
N GLU A 19 20.53 -4.88 -1.51
CA GLU A 19 20.91 -5.50 -0.24
C GLU A 19 20.05 -6.72 0.09
N VAL A 20 18.76 -6.68 -0.27
CA VAL A 20 17.78 -7.68 0.15
C VAL A 20 17.56 -8.76 -0.90
N ILE A 21 17.56 -8.42 -2.18
CA ILE A 21 17.28 -9.35 -3.27
C ILE A 21 18.59 -9.73 -3.96
N PRO A 22 19.00 -11.02 -3.91
CA PRO A 22 20.22 -11.44 -4.58
C PRO A 22 20.19 -11.18 -6.09
N VAL A 23 21.27 -10.66 -6.64
CA VAL A 23 21.35 -10.18 -8.03
C VAL A 23 21.05 -11.27 -9.06
N GLU A 24 21.38 -12.52 -8.75
CA GLU A 24 21.13 -13.69 -9.63
C GLU A 24 19.63 -13.97 -9.86
N PHE A 25 18.74 -13.43 -9.00
CA PHE A 25 17.28 -13.52 -9.18
C PHE A 25 16.68 -12.31 -9.88
N ILE A 26 17.50 -11.30 -10.20
CA ILE A 26 17.03 -10.07 -10.85
C ILE A 26 17.25 -10.20 -12.37
N ASN A 27 16.18 -10.46 -13.10
CA ASN A 27 16.25 -10.52 -14.56
C ASN A 27 16.25 -9.12 -15.19
N LYS A 28 15.34 -8.24 -14.72
CA LYS A 28 15.18 -6.88 -15.26
C LYS A 28 14.63 -5.93 -14.22
N GLN A 29 15.19 -4.73 -14.18
CA GLN A 29 14.69 -3.64 -13.34
C GLN A 29 14.06 -2.57 -14.23
N ILE A 30 12.84 -2.15 -13.92
CA ILE A 30 12.06 -1.23 -14.73
C ILE A 30 11.49 -0.12 -13.85
N VAL A 31 11.74 1.13 -14.23
CA VAL A 31 11.10 2.31 -13.67
C VAL A 31 10.20 2.93 -14.74
N ALA A 32 8.90 3.00 -14.47
CA ALA A 32 7.96 3.79 -15.26
C ALA A 32 7.88 5.22 -14.69
N ASP A 33 8.48 6.16 -15.37
CA ASP A 33 8.54 7.57 -14.97
C ASP A 33 7.29 8.35 -15.41
N ASP A 34 6.61 8.98 -14.44
CA ASP A 34 5.42 9.82 -14.72
C ASP A 34 5.81 11.30 -14.86
N ARG A 35 6.69 11.60 -15.82
CA ARG A 35 7.12 12.95 -16.17
C ARG A 35 7.80 13.69 -15.01
N SER A 36 8.75 13.03 -14.37
CA SER A 36 9.60 13.67 -13.35
C SER A 36 10.35 14.87 -13.92
N THR A 37 10.46 15.90 -13.11
CA THR A 37 11.17 17.15 -13.41
C THR A 37 12.46 17.32 -12.61
N ASP A 38 12.75 16.35 -11.75
CA ASP A 38 13.97 16.20 -10.98
C ASP A 38 14.88 15.10 -11.58
N ASP A 39 15.97 14.77 -10.90
CA ASP A 39 16.99 13.81 -11.35
C ASP A 39 16.56 12.34 -11.22
N SER A 40 15.26 12.04 -11.01
CA SER A 40 14.76 10.67 -10.79
C SER A 40 15.18 9.70 -11.90
N ARG A 41 15.14 10.13 -13.15
CA ARG A 41 15.48 9.28 -14.31
C ARG A 41 16.97 8.98 -14.41
N GLU A 42 17.79 10.00 -14.17
CA GLU A 42 19.24 9.94 -14.17
C GLU A 42 19.72 9.00 -13.04
N ILE A 43 19.15 9.17 -11.85
CA ILE A 43 19.39 8.30 -10.69
C ILE A 43 18.99 6.84 -11.03
N ALA A 44 17.80 6.60 -11.57
CA ALA A 44 17.38 5.26 -11.92
C ALA A 44 18.36 4.60 -12.92
N ARG A 45 18.82 5.33 -13.94
CA ARG A 45 19.80 4.82 -14.90
C ARG A 45 21.15 4.52 -14.28
N SER A 46 21.63 5.38 -13.37
CA SER A 46 22.91 5.17 -12.68
C SER A 46 22.93 3.90 -11.81
N PHE A 47 21.75 3.47 -11.32
CA PHE A 47 21.57 2.20 -10.62
C PHE A 47 21.29 1.01 -11.56
N GLY A 48 21.38 1.18 -12.89
CA GLY A 48 21.17 0.12 -13.88
C GLY A 48 19.70 -0.17 -14.22
N TRP A 49 18.75 0.67 -13.78
CA TRP A 49 17.34 0.48 -14.07
C TRP A 49 16.97 0.97 -15.48
N THR A 50 16.16 0.19 -16.18
CA THR A 50 15.56 0.63 -17.44
C THR A 50 14.45 1.63 -17.15
N VAL A 51 14.60 2.86 -17.65
CA VAL A 51 13.58 3.90 -17.52
C VAL A 51 12.67 3.88 -18.74
N VAL A 52 11.37 3.74 -18.50
CA VAL A 52 10.32 3.87 -19.51
C VAL A 52 9.38 5.01 -19.12
N PHE A 53 8.79 5.68 -20.12
CA PHE A 53 7.82 6.73 -19.83
C PHE A 53 6.45 6.12 -19.52
N ASN A 54 5.79 6.62 -18.46
CA ASN A 54 4.43 6.24 -18.15
C ASN A 54 3.51 6.62 -19.32
N GLU A 55 2.88 5.62 -19.96
CA GLU A 55 2.01 5.81 -21.13
C GLU A 55 0.72 6.58 -20.80
N GLY A 56 0.35 6.65 -19.52
CA GLY A 56 -0.79 7.41 -19.03
C GLY A 56 -0.41 8.40 -17.93
N LYS A 57 -1.12 8.36 -16.81
CA LYS A 57 -0.87 9.19 -15.62
C LYS A 57 -1.09 8.40 -14.34
N GLY A 58 -0.27 8.70 -13.34
CA GLY A 58 -0.42 8.17 -11.99
C GLY A 58 -0.07 6.68 -11.85
N ILE A 59 -0.45 6.13 -10.72
CA ILE A 59 0.00 4.82 -10.22
C ILE A 59 -0.43 3.68 -11.15
N SER A 60 -1.70 3.63 -11.49
CA SER A 60 -2.29 2.54 -12.28
C SER A 60 -1.65 2.39 -13.65
N ASP A 61 -1.50 3.50 -14.36
CA ASP A 61 -0.92 3.49 -15.70
C ASP A 61 0.59 3.24 -15.65
N GLY A 62 1.29 3.81 -14.64
CA GLY A 62 2.71 3.56 -14.43
C GLY A 62 3.01 2.09 -14.11
N ALA A 63 2.23 1.49 -13.22
CA ALA A 63 2.36 0.07 -12.91
C ALA A 63 2.08 -0.83 -14.13
N ASN A 64 1.05 -0.53 -14.93
CA ASN A 64 0.75 -1.26 -16.17
C ASN A 64 1.81 -1.03 -17.25
N THR A 65 2.35 0.19 -17.37
CA THR A 65 3.47 0.47 -18.29
C THR A 65 4.67 -0.39 -17.94
N ALA A 66 5.07 -0.44 -16.65
CA ALA A 66 6.16 -1.32 -16.24
C ALA A 66 5.84 -2.81 -16.47
N LEU A 67 4.60 -3.26 -16.20
CA LEU A 67 4.17 -4.65 -16.38
C LEU A 67 4.26 -5.14 -17.83
N LYS A 68 4.10 -4.27 -18.83
CA LYS A 68 4.27 -4.62 -20.26
C LYS A 68 5.67 -5.13 -20.56
N HIS A 69 6.68 -4.66 -19.85
CA HIS A 69 8.07 -5.02 -20.02
C HIS A 69 8.51 -6.24 -19.18
N VAL A 70 7.61 -6.82 -18.41
CA VAL A 70 7.87 -8.01 -17.58
C VAL A 70 7.63 -9.27 -18.43
N ALA A 71 8.68 -10.11 -18.55
CA ALA A 71 8.62 -11.41 -19.22
C ALA A 71 8.82 -12.60 -18.27
N SER A 72 9.35 -12.36 -17.04
CA SER A 72 9.61 -13.38 -16.04
C SER A 72 8.33 -13.93 -15.41
N ASP A 73 8.39 -15.14 -14.83
CA ASP A 73 7.25 -15.81 -14.17
C ASP A 73 6.74 -15.03 -12.97
N TYR A 74 7.64 -14.28 -12.32
CA TYR A 74 7.35 -13.46 -11.16
C TYR A 74 7.82 -12.02 -11.38
N PHE A 75 7.16 -11.08 -10.74
CA PHE A 75 7.67 -9.72 -10.60
C PHE A 75 7.39 -9.16 -9.21
N ILE A 76 8.23 -8.23 -8.79
CA ILE A 76 8.05 -7.49 -7.56
C ILE A 76 7.69 -6.05 -7.90
N SER A 77 6.67 -5.52 -7.26
CA SER A 77 6.28 -4.12 -7.40
C SER A 77 6.81 -3.30 -6.23
N PHE A 78 7.39 -2.14 -6.54
CA PHE A 78 7.96 -1.21 -5.57
C PHE A 78 7.38 0.19 -5.75
N GLU A 79 7.27 0.92 -4.66
CA GLU A 79 7.12 2.38 -4.65
C GLU A 79 8.49 3.04 -4.44
N GLN A 80 8.62 4.29 -4.86
CA GLN A 80 9.88 5.05 -4.84
C GLN A 80 10.39 5.39 -3.44
N ASP A 81 9.60 5.18 -2.41
CA ASP A 81 9.83 5.62 -1.04
C ASP A 81 9.63 4.48 -0.01
N LEU A 82 9.84 3.23 -0.44
CA LEU A 82 9.75 2.06 0.43
C LEU A 82 11.10 1.35 0.60
N LEU A 83 11.57 1.23 1.82
CA LEU A 83 12.69 0.36 2.18
C LEU A 83 12.17 -1.04 2.53
N LEU A 84 12.57 -2.05 1.76
CA LEU A 84 12.22 -3.44 2.05
C LEU A 84 12.75 -3.88 3.43
N ALA A 85 12.00 -4.74 4.11
CA ALA A 85 12.50 -5.45 5.28
C ALA A 85 13.72 -6.32 4.91
N ARG A 86 14.74 -6.37 5.77
CA ARG A 86 15.98 -7.11 5.46
C ARG A 86 15.76 -8.61 5.29
N ASP A 87 14.72 -9.18 5.90
CA ASP A 87 14.33 -10.58 5.80
C ASP A 87 13.26 -10.86 4.73
N TRP A 88 12.88 -9.83 3.93
CA TRP A 88 11.78 -9.91 2.97
C TRP A 88 11.99 -11.02 1.94
N TRP A 89 13.17 -11.07 1.31
CA TRP A 89 13.47 -12.07 0.27
C TRP A 89 13.40 -13.51 0.78
N ARG A 90 13.88 -13.73 1.99
CA ARG A 90 13.86 -15.06 2.61
C ARG A 90 12.45 -15.55 2.95
N ARG A 91 11.50 -14.63 3.19
CA ARG A 91 10.20 -14.96 3.80
C ARG A 91 9.01 -14.80 2.89
N ILE A 92 9.04 -13.85 1.96
CA ILE A 92 7.84 -13.53 1.17
C ILE A 92 7.72 -14.40 -0.09
N PRO A 93 8.77 -14.62 -0.90
CA PRO A 93 8.63 -15.39 -2.13
C PRO A 93 8.15 -16.82 -1.93
N VAL A 94 8.49 -17.47 -0.82
CA VAL A 94 8.11 -18.88 -0.52
C VAL A 94 6.60 -19.11 -0.50
N PHE A 95 5.79 -18.08 -0.26
CA PHE A 95 4.34 -18.22 -0.34
C PHE A 95 3.84 -18.50 -1.76
N LEU A 96 4.61 -18.13 -2.78
CA LEU A 96 4.22 -18.37 -4.18
C LEU A 96 4.38 -19.83 -4.62
N ASP A 97 5.06 -20.66 -3.84
CA ASP A 97 5.13 -22.12 -4.06
C ASP A 97 3.76 -22.78 -3.86
N VAL A 98 2.87 -22.11 -3.12
CA VAL A 98 1.47 -22.58 -2.96
C VAL A 98 0.69 -22.26 -4.25
N PRO A 99 0.07 -23.28 -4.92
CA PRO A 99 -0.53 -23.09 -6.25
C PRO A 99 -1.58 -21.99 -6.34
N ASN A 100 -2.43 -21.84 -5.33
CA ASN A 100 -3.52 -20.88 -5.31
C ASN A 100 -3.11 -19.49 -4.75
N VAL A 101 -1.84 -19.23 -4.50
CA VAL A 101 -1.33 -17.90 -4.13
C VAL A 101 -0.86 -17.18 -5.39
N ALA A 102 -1.47 -16.03 -5.68
CA ALA A 102 -1.13 -15.16 -6.81
C ALA A 102 -0.18 -14.04 -6.43
N ALA A 103 -0.21 -13.61 -5.17
CA ALA A 103 0.60 -12.52 -4.65
C ALA A 103 0.97 -12.75 -3.18
N ALA A 104 2.12 -12.25 -2.78
CA ALA A 104 2.57 -12.27 -1.40
C ALA A 104 3.27 -10.95 -1.03
N SER A 105 3.03 -10.45 0.18
CA SER A 105 3.58 -9.17 0.65
C SER A 105 3.94 -9.20 2.13
N GLY A 106 4.84 -8.30 2.53
CA GLY A 106 5.01 -7.91 3.92
C GLY A 106 4.09 -6.75 4.30
N MET A 107 4.22 -6.28 5.54
CA MET A 107 3.60 -5.03 6.01
C MET A 107 4.52 -3.84 5.75
N ARG A 108 3.94 -2.65 5.66
CA ARG A 108 4.69 -1.39 5.64
C ARG A 108 4.25 -0.47 6.78
N PHE A 109 5.20 0.23 7.36
CA PHE A 109 4.98 1.20 8.44
C PHE A 109 5.76 2.47 8.18
N ALA A 110 5.21 3.61 8.60
CA ALA A 110 5.90 4.89 8.50
C ALA A 110 7.24 4.87 9.24
N ASP A 111 8.26 5.52 8.68
CA ASP A 111 9.55 5.68 9.35
C ASP A 111 9.41 6.60 10.56
N LYS A 112 8.86 7.79 10.37
CA LYS A 112 8.71 8.83 11.39
C LYS A 112 7.33 9.50 11.31
N PRO A 113 6.82 10.03 12.42
CA PRO A 113 7.31 9.89 13.80
C PRO A 113 6.99 8.51 14.43
N SER A 114 7.69 8.16 15.50
CA SER A 114 7.52 6.88 16.20
C SER A 114 6.07 6.60 16.62
N GLY A 115 5.34 7.63 17.03
CA GLY A 115 3.92 7.52 17.39
C GLY A 115 3.02 7.08 16.23
N VAL A 116 3.29 7.53 14.99
CA VAL A 116 2.57 7.05 13.80
C VAL A 116 2.87 5.58 13.57
N ARG A 117 4.15 5.19 13.61
CA ARG A 117 4.55 3.79 13.44
C ARG A 117 3.90 2.87 14.48
N LYS A 118 3.97 3.23 15.76
CA LYS A 118 3.38 2.44 16.84
C LYS A 118 1.85 2.36 16.74
N LEU A 119 1.20 3.46 16.33
CA LEU A 119 -0.23 3.46 16.06
C LEU A 119 -0.60 2.50 14.92
N GLN A 120 0.14 2.55 13.81
CA GLN A 120 -0.06 1.65 12.67
C GLN A 120 0.18 0.19 13.05
N GLN A 121 1.23 -0.11 13.82
CA GLN A 121 1.54 -1.45 14.32
C GLN A 121 0.43 -1.96 15.26
N TYR A 122 -0.09 -1.10 16.16
CA TYR A 122 -1.20 -1.46 17.03
C TYR A 122 -2.47 -1.80 16.23
N VAL A 123 -2.79 -0.97 15.24
CA VAL A 123 -3.94 -1.20 14.34
C VAL A 123 -3.75 -2.50 13.55
N ALA A 124 -2.57 -2.71 12.98
CA ALA A 124 -2.26 -3.92 12.23
C ALA A 124 -2.42 -5.20 13.09
N LYS A 125 -1.91 -5.17 14.32
CA LYS A 125 -2.06 -6.29 15.28
C LYS A 125 -3.52 -6.58 15.61
N LYS A 126 -4.33 -5.53 15.79
CA LYS A 126 -5.77 -5.67 16.04
C LYS A 126 -6.49 -6.31 14.86
N TYR A 127 -6.24 -5.80 13.64
CA TYR A 127 -6.90 -6.32 12.44
C TYR A 127 -6.41 -7.72 12.03
N ARG A 128 -5.17 -8.10 12.37
CA ARG A 128 -4.70 -9.48 12.18
C ARG A 128 -5.57 -10.48 12.95
N GLY A 129 -5.86 -10.21 14.22
CA GLY A 129 -6.76 -11.05 15.00
C GLY A 129 -8.21 -11.04 14.49
N GLU A 130 -8.66 -9.90 13.93
CA GLU A 130 -9.99 -9.78 13.32
C GLU A 130 -10.05 -10.43 11.91
N ALA A 131 -8.96 -10.51 11.16
CA ALA A 131 -8.92 -11.20 9.87
C ALA A 131 -9.06 -12.72 10.02
N GLU A 132 -8.50 -13.28 11.07
CA GLU A 132 -8.74 -14.67 11.46
C GLU A 132 -10.20 -14.90 11.91
N LEU A 133 -10.82 -13.90 12.56
CA LEU A 133 -12.24 -13.93 12.97
C LEU A 133 -13.20 -13.51 11.84
N ALA A 134 -12.78 -12.65 10.91
CA ALA A 134 -13.64 -12.02 9.90
C ALA A 134 -13.98 -12.94 8.72
N SER A 135 -13.38 -14.11 8.62
CA SER A 135 -13.99 -15.19 7.83
C SER A 135 -15.42 -15.49 8.34
N TRP A 136 -15.74 -15.08 9.56
CA TRP A 136 -17.00 -15.29 10.27
C TRP A 136 -17.95 -14.07 10.25
N LEU A 137 -17.47 -12.82 10.17
CA LEU A 137 -18.26 -11.60 10.28
C LEU A 137 -18.21 -10.75 8.99
N ARG A 138 -19.16 -10.95 8.12
CA ARG A 138 -19.27 -10.38 6.75
C ARG A 138 -19.27 -8.83 6.63
N THR A 139 -19.36 -8.05 7.69
CA THR A 139 -19.59 -6.59 7.66
C THR A 139 -18.37 -5.71 7.89
N ARG A 140 -17.24 -6.23 8.37
CA ARG A 140 -15.98 -5.48 8.55
C ARG A 140 -14.87 -5.86 7.56
N GLN A 141 -15.24 -6.56 6.52
CA GLN A 141 -14.32 -7.32 5.65
C GLN A 141 -13.35 -6.47 4.83
N MET A 142 -13.71 -5.24 4.41
CA MET A 142 -12.86 -4.51 3.46
C MET A 142 -11.55 -4.01 4.08
N ALA A 143 -11.58 -3.42 5.28
CA ALA A 143 -10.35 -2.90 5.89
C ALA A 143 -9.42 -4.04 6.34
N ALA A 144 -9.95 -5.14 6.88
CA ALA A 144 -9.17 -6.32 7.21
C ALA A 144 -8.69 -7.07 5.95
N PHE A 145 -9.54 -7.13 4.91
CA PHE A 145 -9.22 -7.77 3.64
C PHE A 145 -8.06 -7.10 2.90
N THR A 146 -7.99 -5.76 2.93
CA THR A 146 -6.95 -4.99 2.21
C THR A 146 -5.72 -4.70 3.05
N LEU A 147 -5.75 -4.96 4.35
CA LEU A 147 -4.63 -4.66 5.24
C LEU A 147 -3.36 -5.40 4.81
N GLY A 148 -2.29 -4.64 4.58
CA GLY A 148 -1.00 -5.15 4.13
C GLY A 148 -0.94 -5.58 2.67
N LYS A 149 -2.07 -5.56 1.95
CA LYS A 149 -2.10 -5.75 0.49
C LYS A 149 -1.87 -4.39 -0.16
N THR A 150 -0.65 -4.12 -0.52
CA THR A 150 -0.21 -2.87 -1.13
C THR A 150 0.52 -3.14 -2.43
N LEU A 151 0.50 -2.22 -3.38
CA LEU A 151 1.19 -2.41 -4.66
C LEU A 151 2.69 -2.60 -4.48
N ASP A 152 3.26 -1.86 -3.55
CA ASP A 152 4.64 -1.97 -3.10
C ASP A 152 4.85 -3.19 -2.18
N ASN A 153 6.10 -3.58 -1.96
CA ASN A 153 6.43 -4.66 -1.02
C ASN A 153 5.76 -6.01 -1.37
N THR A 154 5.43 -6.22 -2.65
CA THR A 154 4.64 -7.38 -3.10
C THR A 154 5.28 -8.07 -4.29
N ILE A 155 5.38 -9.39 -4.22
CA ILE A 155 5.73 -10.27 -5.34
C ILE A 155 4.46 -10.92 -5.90
N TYR A 156 4.40 -11.03 -7.22
CA TYR A 156 3.24 -11.52 -7.95
C TYR A 156 3.62 -12.63 -8.94
N LYS A 157 2.69 -13.57 -9.18
CA LYS A 157 2.74 -14.44 -10.37
C LYS A 157 2.32 -13.65 -11.60
N THR A 158 3.25 -13.39 -12.51
CA THR A 158 3.06 -12.53 -13.69
C THR A 158 1.87 -12.97 -14.54
N LYS A 159 1.77 -14.27 -14.82
CA LYS A 159 0.69 -14.85 -15.63
C LYS A 159 -0.68 -14.50 -15.06
N ILE A 160 -0.86 -14.65 -13.76
CA ILE A 160 -2.16 -14.40 -13.11
C ILE A 160 -2.53 -12.92 -13.21
N VAL A 161 -1.61 -12.01 -12.87
CA VAL A 161 -1.90 -10.56 -12.93
C VAL A 161 -2.21 -10.13 -14.36
N LYS A 162 -1.48 -10.63 -15.37
CA LYS A 162 -1.76 -10.34 -16.78
C LYS A 162 -3.13 -10.89 -17.22
N GLN A 163 -3.51 -12.09 -16.80
CA GLN A 163 -4.83 -12.68 -17.10
C GLN A 163 -5.98 -11.89 -16.47
N LEU A 164 -5.76 -11.24 -15.32
CA LEU A 164 -6.74 -10.34 -14.68
C LEU A 164 -6.82 -8.96 -15.34
N GLY A 165 -6.06 -8.72 -16.43
CA GLY A 165 -6.02 -7.46 -17.15
C GLY A 165 -5.02 -6.45 -16.57
N GLY A 166 -4.07 -6.90 -15.76
CA GLY A 166 -3.07 -6.04 -15.10
C GLY A 166 -3.61 -5.30 -13.88
N PHE A 167 -2.97 -4.18 -13.56
CA PHE A 167 -3.40 -3.31 -12.47
C PHE A 167 -4.68 -2.55 -12.83
N PRO A 168 -5.70 -2.55 -11.96
CA PRO A 168 -6.98 -1.91 -12.26
C PRO A 168 -6.83 -0.42 -12.57
N LYS A 169 -7.43 0.05 -13.66
CA LYS A 169 -7.52 1.48 -13.94
C LYS A 169 -8.46 2.15 -12.95
N MET A 170 -7.95 3.15 -12.25
CA MET A 170 -8.70 3.95 -11.30
C MET A 170 -8.86 5.37 -11.83
N ARG A 171 -9.97 6.04 -11.47
CA ARG A 171 -10.12 7.49 -11.72
C ARG A 171 -9.21 8.33 -10.83
N VAL A 172 -8.77 7.74 -9.73
CA VAL A 172 -7.96 8.37 -8.68
C VAL A 172 -6.66 7.59 -8.49
N ASN A 173 -5.67 8.20 -7.85
CA ASN A 173 -4.35 7.60 -7.60
C ASN A 173 -4.31 6.72 -6.33
N ALA A 174 -5.42 6.11 -5.94
CA ALA A 174 -5.51 5.26 -4.76
C ALA A 174 -6.44 4.06 -4.99
N GLY A 175 -6.32 3.01 -4.17
CA GLY A 175 -7.19 1.85 -4.18
C GLY A 175 -6.94 0.80 -5.28
N VAL A 176 -5.88 0.98 -6.07
CA VAL A 176 -5.48 0.01 -7.12
C VAL A 176 -5.23 -1.37 -6.51
N ASP A 177 -4.55 -1.39 -5.37
CA ASP A 177 -4.28 -2.59 -4.57
C ASP A 177 -5.55 -3.27 -4.04
N ALA A 178 -6.49 -2.48 -3.53
CA ALA A 178 -7.76 -3.00 -3.01
C ALA A 178 -8.58 -3.69 -4.11
N VAL A 179 -8.70 -3.05 -5.28
CA VAL A 179 -9.44 -3.61 -6.42
C VAL A 179 -8.70 -4.82 -7.01
N LEU A 180 -7.36 -4.78 -7.11
CA LEU A 180 -6.57 -5.92 -7.58
C LEU A 180 -6.71 -7.12 -6.63
N ALA A 181 -6.63 -6.88 -5.31
CA ALA A 181 -6.81 -7.93 -4.32
C ALA A 181 -8.19 -8.59 -4.42
N TYR A 182 -9.23 -7.79 -4.67
CA TYR A 182 -10.56 -8.31 -4.92
C TYR A 182 -10.62 -9.16 -6.20
N LYS A 183 -10.05 -8.70 -7.32
CA LYS A 183 -10.00 -9.46 -8.57
C LYS A 183 -9.24 -10.79 -8.41
N ILE A 184 -8.11 -10.78 -7.70
CA ILE A 184 -7.34 -11.99 -7.36
C ILE A 184 -8.23 -12.99 -6.62
N GLN A 185 -8.98 -12.53 -5.62
CA GLN A 185 -9.89 -13.39 -4.84
C GLN A 185 -11.04 -13.93 -5.69
N GLN A 186 -11.67 -13.11 -6.54
CA GLN A 186 -12.75 -13.55 -7.41
C GLN A 186 -12.30 -14.61 -8.43
N ALA A 187 -11.03 -14.56 -8.83
CA ALA A 187 -10.43 -15.57 -9.71
C ALA A 187 -9.99 -16.87 -8.98
N GLY A 188 -10.32 -17.00 -7.69
CA GLY A 188 -10.02 -18.20 -6.89
C GLY A 188 -8.59 -18.23 -6.33
N TYR A 189 -7.86 -17.12 -6.40
CA TYR A 189 -6.51 -17.01 -5.87
C TYR A 189 -6.46 -16.24 -4.55
N ASN A 190 -5.34 -16.38 -3.85
CA ASN A 190 -5.05 -15.68 -2.61
C ASN A 190 -3.93 -14.65 -2.78
N TRP A 191 -4.02 -13.57 -2.03
CA TRP A 191 -2.93 -12.64 -1.76
C TRP A 191 -2.57 -12.79 -0.29
N VAL A 192 -1.40 -13.36 -0.01
CA VAL A 192 -0.92 -13.64 1.36
C VAL A 192 -0.17 -12.43 1.90
N VAL A 193 -0.34 -12.13 3.18
CA VAL A 193 0.40 -11.07 3.88
C VAL A 193 1.12 -11.66 5.09
N ASP A 194 2.45 -11.53 5.13
CA ASP A 194 3.22 -11.81 6.35
C ASP A 194 3.33 -10.54 7.19
N TYR A 195 2.52 -10.45 8.24
CA TYR A 195 2.46 -9.29 9.13
C TYR A 195 3.71 -9.09 9.97
N THR A 196 4.63 -10.04 9.99
CA THR A 196 5.87 -9.96 10.78
C THR A 196 7.04 -9.44 9.95
N VAL A 197 6.95 -9.47 8.62
CA VAL A 197 7.91 -8.84 7.71
C VAL A 197 7.54 -7.37 7.55
N GLN A 198 8.36 -6.46 8.10
CA GLN A 198 8.02 -5.05 8.25
C GLN A 198 8.96 -4.16 7.44
N SER A 199 8.48 -3.70 6.29
CA SER A 199 9.13 -2.70 5.46
C SER A 199 8.85 -1.28 5.97
N ILE A 200 9.70 -0.32 5.60
CA ILE A 200 9.63 1.05 6.09
C ILE A 200 9.26 1.97 4.95
N HIS A 201 8.17 2.72 5.11
CA HIS A 201 7.77 3.76 4.19
C HIS A 201 8.43 5.09 4.62
N LEU A 202 9.25 5.67 3.74
CA LEU A 202 10.02 6.88 3.98
C LEU A 202 9.13 8.13 4.02
N ARG A 203 8.35 8.28 5.08
CA ARG A 203 7.56 9.48 5.33
C ARG A 203 8.25 10.36 6.34
N GLN A 204 8.42 11.64 5.96
CA GLN A 204 9.15 12.59 6.77
C GLN A 204 8.20 13.39 7.67
N GLY A 205 7.79 12.77 8.79
CA GLY A 205 7.15 13.47 9.88
C GLY A 205 5.62 13.52 9.83
N LEU A 206 5.06 14.09 10.90
CA LEU A 206 3.62 14.11 11.16
C LEU A 206 2.84 14.90 10.09
N LYS A 207 3.40 16.00 9.59
CA LYS A 207 2.74 16.83 8.56
C LYS A 207 2.45 16.05 7.28
N GLN A 208 3.41 15.26 6.79
CA GLN A 208 3.21 14.41 5.62
C GLN A 208 2.18 13.32 5.88
N GLU A 209 2.20 12.69 7.06
CA GLU A 209 1.21 11.69 7.42
C GLU A 209 -0.21 12.28 7.46
N LEU A 210 -0.39 13.45 8.08
CA LEU A 210 -1.69 14.13 8.11
C LEU A 210 -2.19 14.51 6.71
N HIS A 211 -1.27 15.02 5.86
CA HIS A 211 -1.59 15.30 4.46
C HIS A 211 -2.01 14.04 3.70
N HIS A 212 -1.30 12.93 3.92
CA HIS A 212 -1.65 11.65 3.31
C HIS A 212 -3.03 11.13 3.78
N GLN A 213 -3.36 11.26 5.07
CA GLN A 213 -4.69 10.89 5.59
C GLN A 213 -5.81 11.71 4.93
N TYR A 214 -5.60 13.01 4.78
CA TYR A 214 -6.51 13.89 4.08
C TYR A 214 -6.64 13.50 2.59
N TRP A 215 -5.50 13.40 1.88
CA TRP A 215 -5.48 13.04 0.47
C TRP A 215 -6.15 11.67 0.20
N TYR A 216 -5.81 10.66 1.01
CA TYR A 216 -6.43 9.34 0.87
C TYR A 216 -7.95 9.40 1.05
N ALA A 217 -8.42 10.18 2.02
CA ALA A 217 -9.84 10.36 2.29
C ALA A 217 -10.58 11.05 1.14
N THR A 218 -9.95 12.00 0.43
CA THR A 218 -10.55 12.61 -0.78
C THR A 218 -10.77 11.62 -1.92
N GLN A 219 -10.02 10.51 -1.94
CA GLN A 219 -10.10 9.48 -2.98
C GLN A 219 -11.12 8.36 -2.65
N LEU A 220 -11.53 8.27 -1.38
CA LEU A 220 -12.29 7.10 -0.89
C LEU A 220 -13.65 6.91 -1.56
N TYR A 221 -14.34 7.97 -1.91
CA TYR A 221 -15.63 7.82 -2.60
C TYR A 221 -15.49 7.15 -3.96
N ASP A 222 -14.47 7.48 -4.73
CA ASP A 222 -14.20 6.83 -6.02
C ASP A 222 -13.76 5.38 -5.83
N ILE A 223 -12.95 5.10 -4.80
CA ILE A 223 -12.56 3.74 -4.43
C ILE A 223 -13.80 2.92 -4.05
N TRP A 224 -14.68 3.45 -3.21
CA TRP A 224 -15.89 2.75 -2.78
C TRP A 224 -16.86 2.52 -3.91
N ARG A 225 -17.09 3.52 -4.78
CA ARG A 225 -17.93 3.36 -5.98
C ARG A 225 -17.38 2.27 -6.89
N ARG A 226 -16.07 2.22 -7.07
CA ARG A 226 -15.44 1.18 -7.88
C ARG A 226 -15.63 -0.21 -7.28
N ILE A 227 -15.42 -0.34 -5.98
CA ILE A 227 -15.64 -1.59 -5.25
C ILE A 227 -17.14 -1.95 -5.24
N GLU A 228 -18.05 -1.00 -5.01
CA GLU A 228 -19.49 -1.21 -5.06
C GLU A 228 -19.92 -1.74 -6.43
N THR A 229 -19.45 -1.13 -7.51
CA THR A 229 -19.74 -1.58 -8.88
C THR A 229 -19.29 -3.02 -9.13
N GLU A 230 -18.17 -3.44 -8.56
CA GLU A 230 -17.65 -4.80 -8.73
C GLU A 230 -18.18 -5.79 -7.67
N THR A 231 -18.61 -5.32 -6.50
CA THR A 231 -19.00 -6.18 -5.36
C THR A 231 -20.45 -6.14 -5.01
N ASN A 232 -21.21 -5.17 -5.55
CA ASN A 232 -22.59 -4.84 -5.16
C ASN A 232 -22.74 -4.66 -3.63
N ARG A 233 -21.76 -4.06 -2.98
CA ARG A 233 -21.72 -3.83 -1.52
C ARG A 233 -21.64 -2.33 -1.21
N PRO A 234 -22.46 -1.82 -0.28
CA PRO A 234 -22.43 -0.40 0.09
C PRO A 234 -21.11 -0.02 0.76
N PRO A 235 -20.75 1.28 0.75
CA PRO A 235 -19.57 1.77 1.41
C PRO A 235 -19.56 1.41 2.91
N PRO A 236 -18.42 0.98 3.46
CA PRO A 236 -18.33 0.42 4.82
C PRO A 236 -18.45 1.48 5.93
N ILE A 237 -18.48 2.76 5.59
CA ILE A 237 -18.47 3.85 6.58
C ILE A 237 -19.44 4.95 6.18
N THR A 238 -20.42 5.23 7.03
CA THR A 238 -21.32 6.37 6.90
C THR A 238 -20.66 7.66 7.42
N LYS A 239 -21.10 8.83 6.93
CA LYS A 239 -20.66 10.15 7.44
C LYS A 239 -20.82 10.23 8.96
N MET A 240 -21.95 9.77 9.50
CA MET A 240 -22.23 9.73 10.94
C MET A 240 -21.25 8.83 11.70
N GLY A 241 -20.92 7.67 11.15
CA GLY A 241 -19.92 6.78 11.73
C GLY A 241 -18.51 7.39 11.79
N ILE A 242 -18.17 8.28 10.85
CA ILE A 242 -16.88 8.99 10.86
C ILE A 242 -16.88 10.08 11.93
N VAL A 243 -17.96 10.87 12.02
CA VAL A 243 -18.11 11.88 13.09
C VAL A 243 -18.03 11.22 14.47
N PHE A 244 -18.75 10.13 14.68
CA PHE A 244 -18.66 9.37 15.93
C PHE A 244 -17.22 8.93 16.24
N ARG A 245 -16.51 8.38 15.26
CA ARG A 245 -15.10 7.97 15.42
C ARG A 245 -14.17 9.15 15.76
N LEU A 246 -14.47 10.34 15.21
CA LEU A 246 -13.71 11.55 15.57
C LEU A 246 -13.94 11.92 17.02
N CYS A 247 -15.20 11.96 17.47
CA CYS A 247 -15.55 12.29 18.86
C CYS A 247 -14.92 11.30 19.88
N VAL A 248 -14.85 10.02 19.52
CA VAL A 248 -14.26 8.98 20.40
C VAL A 248 -12.73 8.93 20.28
N SER A 249 -12.14 9.55 19.25
CA SER A 249 -10.71 9.42 18.94
C SER A 249 -9.75 9.92 20.06
N PRO A 250 -10.04 10.95 20.86
CA PRO A 250 -9.18 11.32 21.99
C PRO A 250 -9.06 10.21 23.02
N PHE A 251 -10.18 9.56 23.36
CA PHE A 251 -10.21 8.46 24.34
C PHE A 251 -9.52 7.21 23.80
N THR A 252 -9.75 6.88 22.54
CA THR A 252 -9.04 5.77 21.88
C THR A 252 -7.56 6.07 21.73
N GLY A 253 -7.18 7.32 21.47
CA GLY A 253 -5.79 7.78 21.42
C GLY A 253 -5.09 7.60 22.75
N LEU A 254 -5.72 8.04 23.85
CA LEU A 254 -5.20 7.84 25.20
C LEU A 254 -5.04 6.35 25.54
N PHE A 255 -6.06 5.54 25.26
CA PHE A 255 -5.99 4.10 25.51
C PHE A 255 -4.82 3.43 24.73
N VAL A 256 -4.65 3.76 23.45
CA VAL A 256 -3.56 3.22 22.63
C VAL A 256 -2.20 3.74 23.12
N ALA A 257 -2.10 5.01 23.51
CA ALA A 257 -0.88 5.59 24.06
C ALA A 257 -0.41 4.82 25.31
N LEU A 258 -1.32 4.52 26.23
CA LEU A 258 -1.03 3.72 27.41
C LEU A 258 -0.60 2.29 27.06
N LYS A 259 -1.30 1.62 26.13
CA LYS A 259 -0.99 0.25 25.69
C LYS A 259 0.36 0.14 24.99
N THR A 260 0.74 1.16 24.21
CA THR A 260 1.97 1.15 23.41
C THR A 260 3.14 1.85 24.09
N ARG A 261 2.91 2.48 25.24
CA ARG A 261 3.86 3.35 25.97
C ARG A 261 4.41 4.46 25.06
N GLU A 262 3.53 5.06 24.25
CA GLU A 262 3.88 6.12 23.31
C GLU A 262 2.92 7.31 23.51
N PRO A 263 3.28 8.30 24.32
CA PRO A 263 2.38 9.40 24.70
C PRO A 263 1.96 10.27 23.53
N THR A 264 2.78 10.36 22.46
CA THR A 264 2.44 11.17 21.29
C THR A 264 1.19 10.69 20.55
N ILE A 265 0.76 9.45 20.76
CA ILE A 265 -0.47 8.91 20.17
C ILE A 265 -1.72 9.61 20.70
N THR A 266 -1.68 10.21 21.90
CA THR A 266 -2.81 10.95 22.46
C THR A 266 -3.29 12.09 21.55
N TYR A 267 -2.39 12.76 20.83
CA TYR A 267 -2.74 13.80 19.87
C TYR A 267 -2.63 13.33 18.39
N ILE A 268 -1.72 12.42 18.07
CA ILE A 268 -1.57 11.91 16.70
C ILE A 268 -2.86 11.22 16.25
N HIS A 269 -3.45 10.38 17.09
CA HIS A 269 -4.66 9.63 16.71
C HIS A 269 -5.86 10.56 16.42
N PRO A 270 -6.27 11.51 17.27
CA PRO A 270 -7.35 12.43 16.93
C PRO A 270 -7.02 13.34 15.74
N LEU A 271 -5.77 13.80 15.57
CA LEU A 271 -5.37 14.59 14.41
C LEU A 271 -5.51 13.80 13.11
N THR A 272 -5.05 12.56 13.06
CA THR A 272 -5.21 11.72 11.86
C THR A 272 -6.68 11.51 11.52
N ARG A 273 -7.55 11.32 12.52
CA ARG A 273 -8.99 11.21 12.31
C ARG A 273 -9.63 12.50 11.81
N PHE A 274 -9.21 13.65 12.33
CA PHE A 274 -9.68 14.96 11.88
C PHE A 274 -9.33 15.22 10.41
N TYR A 275 -8.08 15.02 10.01
CA TYR A 275 -7.66 15.21 8.61
C TYR A 275 -8.36 14.23 7.65
N TYR A 276 -8.56 12.99 8.08
CA TYR A 276 -9.32 12.00 7.33
C TYR A 276 -10.79 12.43 7.16
N LEU A 277 -11.46 12.90 8.22
CA LEU A 277 -12.84 13.40 8.13
C LEU A 277 -12.94 14.62 7.21
N LYS A 278 -11.99 15.56 7.33
CA LYS A 278 -11.92 16.73 6.47
C LYS A 278 -11.88 16.34 4.99
N GLY A 279 -10.99 15.42 4.62
CA GLY A 279 -10.89 14.93 3.23
C GLY A 279 -12.19 14.27 2.74
N LEU A 280 -12.84 13.46 3.59
CA LEU A 280 -14.13 12.84 3.25
C LEU A 280 -15.26 13.84 3.04
N LEU A 281 -15.35 14.86 3.86
CA LEU A 281 -16.37 15.91 3.73
C LEU A 281 -16.19 16.70 2.43
N GLU A 282 -14.95 16.98 2.03
CA GLU A 282 -14.67 17.67 0.78
C GLU A 282 -15.01 16.79 -0.45
N ALA A 283 -14.66 15.51 -0.40
CA ALA A 283 -14.99 14.57 -1.48
C ALA A 283 -16.50 14.28 -1.63
N SER A 284 -17.27 14.58 -0.59
CA SER A 284 -18.74 14.34 -0.60
C SER A 284 -19.55 15.50 -1.18
N ARG A 285 -18.87 16.60 -1.52
CA ARG A 285 -19.47 17.77 -2.20
C ARG A 285 -19.44 17.57 -3.71
#